data_0d01f3e7250f81665125c660bc9fa522
#
_entry.id   0d01f3e7250f81665125c660bc9fa522
#
_cell.length_a   1.000
_cell.length_b   1.000
_cell.length_c   1.000
_cell.angle_alpha   90.00
_cell.angle_beta   90.00
_cell.angle_gamma   90.00
#
_symmetry.space_group_name_H-M   'P 1'
#
loop_
_entity.id
_entity.type
_entity.pdbx_description
1 polymer ?
#
loop_
_entity_poly.entity_id
_entity_poly.type
_entity_poly.pdbx_seq_one_letter_code
_entity_poly.pdbx_strand_id
1 'polypeptide(L)'
;MTTKTLYDKIVDLHTIEKLSADGIERLVYIDRTVVNEYTSPQAFSLLRENGLKVWRPSATLGTIDHVNSSAPDRTEFPAEENACTQVKYLIKNGSDFDFEVLNNGNPKQGIEHVVMVERGKVLPGMLIGAG
;
A
#
# COMPACT_ATOMS: atom_id res chain seq x y z
N MET A 1 -19.73 18.07 26.25
CA MET A 1 -19.03 17.69 25.00
C MET A 1 -17.89 16.75 25.39
N THR A 2 -17.90 15.51 24.92
CA THR A 2 -16.79 14.58 25.15
C THR A 2 -15.59 15.04 24.32
N THR A 3 -14.43 15.17 24.96
CA THR A 3 -13.19 15.55 24.30
C THR A 3 -12.76 14.42 23.35
N LYS A 4 -12.62 14.71 22.06
CA LYS A 4 -12.17 13.75 21.04
C LYS A 4 -10.65 13.70 21.00
N THR A 5 -10.09 12.50 20.91
CA THR A 5 -8.67 12.28 20.63
C THR A 5 -8.32 12.66 19.18
N LEU A 6 -7.04 12.76 18.84
CA LEU A 6 -6.62 12.95 17.45
C LEU A 6 -7.09 11.80 16.56
N TYR A 7 -7.01 10.56 17.06
CA TYR A 7 -7.52 9.37 16.37
C TYR A 7 -9.02 9.52 16.03
N ASP A 8 -9.84 9.87 17.02
CA ASP A 8 -11.29 10.06 16.81
C ASP A 8 -11.59 11.11 15.74
N LYS A 9 -10.82 12.21 15.75
CA LYS A 9 -10.99 13.28 14.76
C LYS A 9 -10.64 12.82 13.34
N ILE A 10 -9.53 12.08 13.18
CA ILE A 10 -9.11 11.55 11.88
C ILE A 10 -10.15 10.54 11.36
N VAL A 11 -10.55 9.57 12.19
CA VAL A 11 -11.54 8.57 11.80
C VAL A 11 -12.88 9.20 11.46
N ASP A 12 -13.36 10.17 12.24
CA ASP A 12 -14.61 10.87 11.95
C ASP A 12 -14.56 11.63 10.62
N LEU A 13 -13.43 12.29 10.31
CA LEU A 13 -13.25 13.00 9.03
C LEU A 13 -13.27 12.06 7.83
N HIS A 14 -12.81 10.82 8.00
CA HIS A 14 -12.77 9.81 6.94
C HIS A 14 -14.00 8.88 6.93
N THR A 15 -14.90 9.01 7.91
CA THR A 15 -16.10 8.18 7.98
C THR A 15 -17.09 8.61 6.90
N ILE A 16 -17.39 7.70 5.97
CA ILE A 16 -18.44 7.85 4.96
C ILE A 16 -19.79 7.48 5.57
N GLU A 17 -19.83 6.34 6.28
CA GLU A 17 -21.06 5.79 6.85
C GLU A 17 -20.76 5.03 8.15
N LYS A 18 -21.65 5.09 9.12
CA LYS A 18 -21.64 4.25 10.32
C LYS A 18 -22.50 3.02 10.03
N LEU A 19 -21.89 1.83 10.11
CA LEU A 19 -22.54 0.57 9.79
C LEU A 19 -23.22 -0.08 10.99
N SER A 20 -22.84 0.32 12.21
CA SER A 20 -23.45 -0.15 13.47
C SER A 20 -24.06 0.99 14.27
N ALA A 21 -25.07 0.67 15.08
CA ALA A 21 -25.80 1.66 15.90
C ALA A 21 -24.90 2.33 16.97
N ASP A 22 -23.90 1.62 17.48
CA ASP A 22 -22.90 2.13 18.42
C ASP A 22 -21.79 2.94 17.72
N GLY A 23 -21.77 2.93 16.38
CA GLY A 23 -20.80 3.64 15.56
C GLY A 23 -19.37 3.08 15.61
N ILE A 24 -19.18 1.83 16.08
CA ILE A 24 -17.89 1.15 16.08
C ILE A 24 -17.53 0.71 14.66
N GLU A 25 -18.46 0.07 13.97
CA GLU A 25 -18.27 -0.32 12.57
C GLU A 25 -18.54 0.86 11.65
N ARG A 26 -17.56 1.16 10.78
CA ARG A 26 -17.62 2.32 9.89
C ARG A 26 -17.08 1.99 8.52
N LEU A 27 -17.71 2.52 7.50
CA LEU A 27 -17.14 2.62 6.18
C LEU A 27 -16.27 3.88 6.15
N VAL A 28 -14.98 3.71 5.92
CA VAL A 28 -14.02 4.82 5.91
C VAL A 28 -13.38 5.00 4.53
N TYR A 29 -13.07 6.24 4.18
CA TYR A 29 -12.32 6.58 2.99
C TYR A 29 -10.82 6.42 3.24
N ILE A 30 -10.11 5.72 2.35
CA ILE A 30 -8.66 5.53 2.40
C ILE A 30 -8.00 6.53 1.44
N ASP A 31 -7.15 7.41 1.95
CA ASP A 31 -6.48 8.46 1.16
C ASP A 31 -5.39 7.92 0.26
N ARG A 32 -4.63 6.95 0.74
CA ARG A 32 -3.51 6.31 0.04
C ARG A 32 -3.48 4.82 0.33
N THR A 33 -3.03 4.07 -0.64
CA THR A 33 -2.77 2.63 -0.49
C THR A 33 -1.29 2.36 -0.75
N VAL A 34 -0.67 1.63 0.15
CA VAL A 34 0.71 1.17 0.03
C VAL A 34 0.71 -0.33 -0.03
N VAL A 35 1.44 -0.87 -1.01
CA VAL A 35 1.48 -2.31 -1.25
C VAL A 35 2.92 -2.77 -1.42
N ASN A 36 3.20 -3.97 -0.92
CA ASN A 36 4.50 -4.61 -1.05
C ASN A 36 4.37 -5.98 -1.74
N GLU A 37 5.49 -6.60 -2.05
CA GLU A 37 5.56 -7.86 -2.78
C GLU A 37 5.13 -9.07 -1.94
N TYR A 38 5.15 -8.96 -0.61
CA TYR A 38 4.92 -10.08 0.29
C TYR A 38 3.42 -10.27 0.63
N THR A 39 2.72 -9.20 0.96
CA THR A 39 1.34 -9.25 1.48
C THR A 39 0.27 -8.98 0.42
N SER A 40 0.59 -8.25 -0.65
CA SER A 40 -0.40 -7.80 -1.63
C SER A 40 -0.81 -8.81 -2.73
N PRO A 41 -0.13 -9.93 -3.01
CA PRO A 41 -0.47 -10.81 -4.13
C PRO A 41 -1.92 -11.29 -4.14
N GLN A 42 -2.47 -11.65 -2.98
CA GLN A 42 -3.84 -12.16 -2.85
C GLN A 42 -4.89 -11.10 -3.20
N ALA A 43 -4.65 -9.84 -2.78
CA ALA A 43 -5.55 -8.73 -3.09
C ALA A 43 -5.67 -8.51 -4.61
N PHE A 44 -4.55 -8.52 -5.34
CA PHE A 44 -4.54 -8.37 -6.79
C PHE A 44 -5.11 -9.57 -7.54
N SER A 45 -4.93 -10.79 -7.01
CA SER A 45 -5.59 -11.98 -7.55
C SER A 45 -7.11 -11.84 -7.45
N LEU A 46 -7.62 -11.41 -6.29
CA LEU A 46 -9.04 -11.19 -6.08
C LEU A 46 -9.62 -10.10 -7.01
N LEU A 47 -8.88 -9.01 -7.23
CA LEU A 47 -9.29 -7.97 -8.18
C LEU A 47 -9.43 -8.54 -9.60
N ARG A 48 -8.46 -9.35 -10.06
CA ARG A 48 -8.53 -9.98 -11.39
C ARG A 48 -9.69 -10.95 -11.53
N GLU A 49 -9.88 -11.84 -10.55
CA GLU A 49 -10.94 -12.84 -10.54
C GLU A 49 -12.33 -12.20 -10.64
N ASN A 50 -12.51 -11.04 -10.03
CA ASN A 50 -13.78 -10.32 -10.04
C ASN A 50 -13.87 -9.23 -11.12
N GLY A 51 -12.89 -9.10 -12.01
CA GLY A 51 -12.87 -8.07 -13.05
C GLY A 51 -12.83 -6.63 -12.51
N LEU A 52 -12.33 -6.46 -11.29
CA LEU A 52 -12.23 -5.18 -10.60
C LEU A 52 -10.92 -4.47 -10.93
N LYS A 53 -10.94 -3.14 -10.77
CA LYS A 53 -9.76 -2.28 -10.94
C LYS A 53 -9.34 -1.68 -9.62
N VAL A 54 -8.08 -1.24 -9.53
CA VAL A 54 -7.64 -0.37 -8.45
C VAL A 54 -8.40 0.96 -8.56
N TRP A 55 -9.08 1.37 -7.50
CA TRP A 55 -9.94 2.55 -7.48
C TRP A 55 -9.19 3.84 -7.84
N ARG A 56 -8.00 4.03 -7.26
CA ARG A 56 -7.18 5.22 -7.47
C ARG A 56 -5.71 4.83 -7.67
N PRO A 57 -5.30 4.45 -8.89
CA PRO A 57 -3.91 4.08 -9.16
C PRO A 57 -2.90 5.16 -8.75
N SER A 58 -3.21 6.44 -8.99
CA SER A 58 -2.35 7.57 -8.59
C SER A 58 -2.20 7.76 -7.08
N ALA A 59 -3.09 7.16 -6.29
CA ALA A 59 -3.04 7.14 -4.83
C ALA A 59 -2.46 5.85 -4.27
N THR A 60 -2.05 4.91 -5.14
CA THR A 60 -1.44 3.64 -4.80
C THR A 60 0.05 3.69 -5.10
N LEU A 61 0.88 3.17 -4.22
CA LEU A 61 2.32 3.03 -4.42
C LEU A 61 2.75 1.63 -3.99
N GLY A 62 3.49 0.95 -4.85
CA GLY A 62 4.17 -0.30 -4.53
C GLY A 62 5.64 -0.08 -4.20
N THR A 63 6.20 -0.82 -3.27
CA THR A 63 7.64 -0.87 -3.04
C THR A 63 8.09 -2.30 -2.69
N ILE A 64 9.32 -2.64 -3.07
CA ILE A 64 9.93 -3.93 -2.79
C ILE A 64 10.83 -3.74 -1.57
N ASP A 65 10.44 -4.27 -0.41
CA ASP A 65 11.21 -4.09 0.83
C ASP A 65 11.19 -5.28 1.80
N HIS A 66 10.34 -6.30 1.58
CA HIS A 66 10.20 -7.44 2.49
C HIS A 66 11.08 -8.63 2.11
N VAL A 67 11.15 -8.98 0.83
CA VAL A 67 11.94 -10.12 0.33
C VAL A 67 13.21 -9.66 -0.38
N ASN A 68 13.72 -8.52 0.01
CA ASN A 68 14.83 -7.83 -0.62
C ASN A 68 16.13 -7.97 0.19
N SER A 69 17.25 -8.16 -0.49
CA SER A 69 18.57 -8.17 0.15
C SER A 69 18.94 -6.76 0.64
N SER A 70 19.52 -6.67 1.84
CA SER A 70 20.15 -5.45 2.36
C SER A 70 21.60 -5.26 1.89
N ALA A 71 22.16 -6.20 1.11
CA ALA A 71 23.51 -6.12 0.58
C ALA A 71 23.66 -4.92 -0.39
N PRO A 72 24.79 -4.21 -0.37
CA PRO A 72 25.00 -3.04 -1.23
C PRO A 72 25.09 -3.40 -2.72
N ASP A 73 25.44 -4.63 -3.04
CA ASP A 73 25.57 -5.18 -4.38
C ASP A 73 24.36 -6.02 -4.83
N ARG A 74 23.21 -5.82 -4.17
CA ARG A 74 21.97 -6.52 -4.51
C ARG A 74 21.58 -6.31 -5.97
N THR A 75 21.09 -7.37 -6.59
CA THR A 75 20.57 -7.36 -7.95
C THR A 75 19.11 -6.86 -7.97
N GLU A 76 18.61 -6.57 -9.17
CA GLU A 76 17.21 -6.16 -9.36
C GLU A 76 16.21 -7.19 -8.83
N PHE A 77 16.54 -8.48 -9.00
CA PHE A 77 15.73 -9.59 -8.52
C PHE A 77 16.48 -10.40 -7.46
N PRO A 78 15.81 -10.83 -6.39
CA PRO A 78 16.37 -11.77 -5.42
C PRO A 78 16.80 -13.08 -6.09
N ALA A 79 17.88 -13.69 -5.58
CA ALA A 79 18.36 -14.97 -6.06
C ALA A 79 17.46 -16.15 -5.65
N GLU A 80 16.75 -16.02 -4.55
CA GLU A 80 15.80 -17.02 -4.07
C GLU A 80 14.53 -16.99 -4.93
N GLU A 81 14.08 -18.16 -5.41
CA GLU A 81 13.04 -18.30 -6.43
C GLU A 81 11.69 -17.74 -6.00
N ASN A 82 11.25 -18.02 -4.75
CA ASN A 82 9.98 -17.52 -4.24
C ASN A 82 10.01 -16.00 -4.09
N ALA A 83 11.09 -15.44 -3.56
CA ALA A 83 11.30 -14.01 -3.43
C ALA A 83 11.29 -13.32 -4.81
N CYS A 84 12.00 -13.90 -5.78
CA CYS A 84 12.00 -13.43 -7.16
C CYS A 84 10.59 -13.42 -7.78
N THR A 85 9.81 -14.47 -7.53
CA THR A 85 8.43 -14.59 -8.01
C THR A 85 7.54 -13.50 -7.41
N GLN A 86 7.64 -13.24 -6.11
CA GLN A 86 6.87 -12.20 -5.43
C GLN A 86 7.20 -10.80 -5.98
N VAL A 87 8.48 -10.50 -6.18
CA VAL A 87 8.94 -9.23 -6.78
C VAL A 87 8.36 -9.04 -8.19
N LYS A 88 8.48 -10.06 -9.04
CA LYS A 88 7.93 -10.03 -10.40
C LYS A 88 6.41 -9.83 -10.39
N TYR A 89 5.73 -10.44 -9.42
CA TYR A 89 4.29 -10.32 -9.28
C TYR A 89 3.87 -8.89 -8.93
N LEU A 90 4.56 -8.22 -7.99
CA LEU A 90 4.29 -6.82 -7.66
C LEU A 90 4.53 -5.91 -8.86
N ILE A 91 5.64 -6.08 -9.58
CA ILE A 91 5.94 -5.28 -10.78
C ILE A 91 4.85 -5.48 -11.84
N LYS A 92 4.43 -6.73 -12.06
CA LYS A 92 3.33 -7.03 -12.97
C LYS A 92 2.01 -6.39 -12.51
N ASN A 93 1.71 -6.43 -11.21
CA ASN A 93 0.51 -5.78 -10.64
C ASN A 93 0.52 -4.28 -10.88
N GLY A 94 1.67 -3.61 -10.70
CA GLY A 94 1.82 -2.19 -11.00
C GLY A 94 1.48 -1.86 -12.45
N SER A 95 1.96 -2.69 -13.39
CA SER A 95 1.67 -2.55 -14.82
C SER A 95 0.21 -2.84 -15.15
N ASP A 96 -0.36 -3.92 -14.62
CA ASP A 96 -1.73 -4.35 -14.93
C ASP A 96 -2.79 -3.37 -14.38
N PHE A 97 -2.49 -2.73 -13.24
CA PHE A 97 -3.42 -1.86 -12.51
C PHE A 97 -3.01 -0.37 -12.52
N ASP A 98 -1.99 -0.01 -13.31
CA ASP A 98 -1.55 1.37 -13.59
C ASP A 98 -1.10 2.16 -12.36
N PHE A 99 -0.36 1.54 -11.42
CA PHE A 99 0.23 2.22 -10.27
C PHE A 99 1.75 2.11 -10.24
N GLU A 100 2.40 3.11 -9.61
CA GLU A 100 3.87 3.19 -9.49
C GLU A 100 4.40 2.07 -8.58
N VAL A 101 5.46 1.38 -9.03
CA VAL A 101 6.21 0.41 -8.22
C VAL A 101 7.68 0.84 -8.15
N LEU A 102 8.19 0.94 -6.93
CA LEU A 102 9.60 1.20 -6.65
C LEU A 102 10.34 -0.14 -6.52
N ASN A 103 10.92 -0.60 -7.61
CA ASN A 103 11.74 -1.82 -7.65
C ASN A 103 13.19 -1.54 -7.21
N ASN A 104 14.00 -2.59 -7.08
CA ASN A 104 15.39 -2.51 -6.63
C ASN A 104 16.30 -1.67 -7.52
N GLY A 105 15.97 -1.48 -8.79
CA GLY A 105 16.70 -0.60 -9.71
C GLY A 105 16.30 0.87 -9.58
N ASN A 106 15.25 1.20 -8.83
CA ASN A 106 14.79 2.56 -8.66
C ASN A 106 15.58 3.25 -7.52
N PRO A 107 16.27 4.39 -7.76
CA PRO A 107 17.02 5.09 -6.73
C PRO A 107 16.15 5.62 -5.57
N LYS A 108 14.83 5.63 -5.74
CA LYS A 108 13.86 6.05 -4.73
C LYS A 108 13.23 4.87 -3.98
N GLN A 109 13.67 3.64 -4.25
CA GLN A 109 13.24 2.46 -3.53
C GLN A 109 13.77 2.48 -2.10
N GLY A 110 12.99 1.99 -1.16
CA GLY A 110 13.33 1.89 0.25
C GLY A 110 12.21 1.25 1.04
N ILE A 111 12.35 1.27 2.34
CA ILE A 111 11.37 0.73 3.28
C ILE A 111 10.02 1.42 3.07
N GLU A 112 8.97 0.64 2.91
CA GLU A 112 7.61 1.07 2.59
C GLU A 112 7.16 2.30 3.38
N HIS A 113 7.17 2.21 4.70
CA HIS A 113 6.67 3.27 5.57
C HIS A 113 7.56 4.53 5.57
N VAL A 114 8.85 4.39 5.30
CA VAL A 114 9.81 5.50 5.22
C VAL A 114 9.65 6.23 3.89
N VAL A 115 9.68 5.51 2.79
CA VAL A 115 9.58 6.07 1.43
C VAL A 115 8.30 6.88 1.23
N MET A 116 7.18 6.42 1.77
CA MET A 116 5.91 7.12 1.67
C MET A 116 5.95 8.52 2.29
N VAL A 117 6.59 8.65 3.45
CA VAL A 117 6.74 9.93 4.16
C VAL A 117 7.77 10.82 3.45
N GLU A 118 8.95 10.27 3.15
CA GLU A 118 10.05 11.03 2.51
C GLU A 118 9.66 11.60 1.14
N ARG A 119 8.79 10.91 0.42
CA ARG A 119 8.29 11.35 -0.89
C ARG A 119 7.06 12.25 -0.80
N GLY A 120 6.62 12.62 0.39
CA GLY A 120 5.41 13.43 0.59
C GLY A 120 4.13 12.76 0.08
N LYS A 121 4.11 11.43 -0.05
CA LYS A 121 2.93 10.67 -0.45
C LYS A 121 1.93 10.53 0.69
N VAL A 122 2.44 10.54 1.92
CA VAL A 122 1.65 10.46 3.16
C VAL A 122 1.89 11.72 3.99
N LEU A 123 0.81 12.34 4.42
CA LEU A 123 0.82 13.54 5.26
C LEU A 123 0.05 13.28 6.57
N PRO A 124 0.37 14.01 7.66
CA PRO A 124 -0.39 13.92 8.91
C PRO A 124 -1.89 14.14 8.68
N GLY A 125 -2.70 13.27 9.26
CA GLY A 125 -4.16 13.31 9.12
C GLY A 125 -4.74 12.44 8.00
N MET A 126 -3.91 11.84 7.16
CA MET A 126 -4.36 10.85 6.17
C MET A 126 -4.63 9.49 6.79
N LEU A 127 -5.58 8.76 6.22
CA LEU A 127 -5.86 7.35 6.52
C LEU A 127 -5.24 6.50 5.41
N ILE A 128 -4.36 5.58 5.80
CA ILE A 128 -3.55 4.78 4.88
C ILE A 128 -3.98 3.32 4.96
N GLY A 129 -4.28 2.73 3.82
CA GLY A 129 -4.37 1.28 3.65
C GLY A 129 -2.98 0.73 3.37
N ALA A 130 -2.50 -0.19 4.19
CA ALA A 130 -1.22 -0.87 4.01
C ALA A 130 -1.44 -2.38 3.92
N GLY A 131 -0.74 -3.03 2.97
CA GLY A 131 -0.85 -4.47 2.80
C GLY A 131 0.02 -5.05 1.71
#